data_d02e1853735484c2be14164366bb84cd
#
_entry.id   d02e1853735484c2be14164366bb84cd
#
_cell.length_a   1.000
_cell.length_b   1.000
_cell.length_c   1.000
_cell.angle_alpha   90.00
_cell.angle_beta   90.00
_cell.angle_gamma   90.00
#
_symmetry.space_group_name_H-M   'P 1'
#
loop_
_entity.id
_entity.type
_entity.pdbx_description
1 polymer ?
#
loop_
_entity_poly.entity_id
_entity_poly.type
_entity_poly.pdbx_seq_one_letter_code
_entity_poly.pdbx_strand_id
1 'polypeptide(L)'
;MCRYILSFDGGGVRAIAQVVLLKKIEQELNINIFNQFDLFAGTSAGATNALLIATNSANSSNLEKFWSQENLRTIMTQNLVDKTSFLQLRPKYSNDGKRKVFQKFFGTKTMGEVLKPVFVTAYDVELRKPILLKSYEQPETLIVEAANATSAAPIYFPTASMRNNSWLIDGGIAANNPALLAYVEAKKLFKGEQIKVFAIGTGLNRRKIDGKRSKDWGAIGWLKNDILGIMVESSLQHEVLKDLINDCLLYTSPSPRDDE
;
A
#
# COMPACT_ATOMS: atom_id res chain seq x y z
N MET A 1 5.71 -5.53 -27.98
CA MET A 1 5.88 -6.45 -26.84
C MET A 1 4.81 -6.13 -25.82
N CYS A 2 4.38 -7.10 -24.97
CA CYS A 2 3.40 -6.83 -23.91
C CYS A 2 4.13 -6.73 -22.56
N ARG A 3 3.83 -5.69 -21.77
CA ARG A 3 4.36 -5.47 -20.43
C ARG A 3 3.31 -5.73 -19.36
N TYR A 4 3.70 -6.43 -18.34
CA TYR A 4 2.83 -6.82 -17.25
C TYR A 4 3.16 -6.03 -15.98
N ILE A 5 2.15 -5.45 -15.37
CA ILE A 5 2.27 -4.57 -14.21
C ILE A 5 1.52 -5.18 -13.04
N LEU A 6 2.14 -5.24 -11.88
CA LEU A 6 1.51 -5.70 -10.65
C LEU A 6 1.28 -4.55 -9.69
N SER A 7 0.02 -4.33 -9.33
CA SER A 7 -0.43 -3.25 -8.45
C SER A 7 -1.07 -3.80 -7.19
N PHE A 8 -0.71 -3.23 -6.03
CA PHE A 8 -1.20 -3.63 -4.72
C PHE A 8 -1.93 -2.50 -4.02
N ASP A 9 -3.19 -2.71 -3.68
CA ASP A 9 -3.98 -1.76 -2.91
C ASP A 9 -3.50 -1.65 -1.46
N GLY A 10 -3.68 -0.49 -0.87
CA GLY A 10 -3.54 -0.31 0.57
C GLY A 10 -4.62 -1.06 1.35
N GLY A 11 -4.38 -1.28 2.64
CA GLY A 11 -5.38 -1.95 3.49
C GLY A 11 -4.86 -2.45 4.84
N GLY A 12 -3.70 -1.96 5.28
CA GLY A 12 -3.10 -2.35 6.55
C GLY A 12 -2.85 -3.86 6.61
N VAL A 13 -3.18 -4.50 7.72
CA VAL A 13 -2.97 -5.96 7.90
C VAL A 13 -3.73 -6.82 6.90
N ARG A 14 -4.78 -6.30 6.25
CA ARG A 14 -5.53 -7.03 5.21
C ARG A 14 -4.66 -7.32 3.97
N ALA A 15 -3.52 -6.65 3.80
CA ALA A 15 -2.56 -6.95 2.73
C ALA A 15 -1.98 -8.38 2.80
N ILE A 16 -2.16 -9.10 3.92
CA ILE A 16 -1.89 -10.53 4.02
C ILE A 16 -2.70 -11.33 2.98
N ALA A 17 -3.95 -10.92 2.69
CA ALA A 17 -4.77 -11.58 1.68
C ALA A 17 -4.13 -11.55 0.29
N GLN A 18 -3.41 -10.46 -0.04
CA GLN A 18 -2.64 -10.35 -1.29
C GLN A 18 -1.54 -11.43 -1.34
N VAL A 19 -0.85 -11.65 -0.21
CA VAL A 19 0.22 -12.67 -0.11
C VAL A 19 -0.33 -14.08 -0.27
N VAL A 20 -1.47 -14.37 0.37
CA VAL A 20 -2.16 -15.68 0.24
C VAL A 20 -2.57 -15.94 -1.21
N LEU A 21 -3.12 -14.94 -1.89
CA LEU A 21 -3.46 -15.05 -3.30
C LEU A 21 -2.22 -15.30 -4.18
N LEU A 22 -1.14 -14.52 -3.98
CA LEU A 22 0.11 -14.71 -4.73
C LEU A 22 0.68 -16.11 -4.51
N LYS A 23 0.63 -16.62 -3.28
CA LYS A 23 1.08 -17.98 -2.97
C LYS A 23 0.31 -19.03 -3.75
N LYS A 24 -1.02 -18.88 -3.80
CA LYS A 24 -1.87 -19.80 -4.57
C LYS A 24 -1.54 -19.74 -6.05
N ILE A 25 -1.36 -18.55 -6.62
CA ILE A 25 -0.96 -18.35 -8.03
C ILE A 25 0.40 -18.98 -8.31
N GLU A 26 1.41 -18.73 -7.47
CA GLU A 26 2.76 -19.30 -7.64
C GLU A 26 2.73 -20.82 -7.60
N GLN A 27 1.95 -21.41 -6.70
CA GLN A 27 1.81 -22.85 -6.55
C GLN A 27 1.07 -23.51 -7.71
N GLU A 28 -0.08 -22.96 -8.10
CA GLU A 28 -0.93 -23.54 -9.16
C GLU A 28 -0.29 -23.42 -10.55
N LEU A 29 0.38 -22.30 -10.81
CA LEU A 29 0.99 -22.05 -12.11
C LEU A 29 2.48 -22.43 -12.17
N ASN A 30 3.07 -22.83 -11.05
CA ASN A 30 4.50 -23.12 -10.91
C ASN A 30 5.40 -21.99 -11.44
N ILE A 31 5.11 -20.76 -11.02
CA ILE A 31 5.82 -19.55 -11.43
C ILE A 31 6.40 -18.80 -10.24
N ASN A 32 7.34 -17.90 -10.51
CA ASN A 32 7.77 -16.88 -9.55
C ASN A 32 7.19 -15.54 -9.99
N ILE A 33 6.42 -14.90 -9.11
CA ILE A 33 5.74 -13.62 -9.37
C ILE A 33 6.72 -12.53 -9.82
N PHE A 34 7.90 -12.46 -9.22
CA PHE A 34 8.91 -11.47 -9.63
C PHE A 34 9.22 -11.53 -11.14
N ASN A 35 9.30 -12.73 -11.71
CA ASN A 35 9.67 -12.91 -13.11
C ASN A 35 8.54 -12.52 -14.08
N GLN A 36 7.29 -12.53 -13.65
CA GLN A 36 6.12 -12.32 -14.51
C GLN A 36 5.79 -10.86 -14.77
N PHE A 37 6.31 -9.94 -13.96
CA PHE A 37 5.93 -8.52 -14.02
C PHE A 37 7.14 -7.63 -14.28
N ASP A 38 6.91 -6.53 -15.02
CA ASP A 38 7.94 -5.57 -15.46
C ASP A 38 7.98 -4.33 -14.57
N LEU A 39 6.87 -4.00 -13.87
CA LEU A 39 6.74 -2.87 -12.95
C LEU A 39 5.87 -3.28 -11.78
N PHE A 40 6.25 -2.84 -10.58
CA PHE A 40 5.48 -3.02 -9.36
C PHE A 40 4.99 -1.67 -8.85
N ALA A 41 3.77 -1.66 -8.32
CA ALA A 41 3.17 -0.48 -7.72
C ALA A 41 2.46 -0.84 -6.42
N GLY A 42 2.42 0.09 -5.48
CA GLY A 42 1.70 -0.18 -4.23
C GLY A 42 1.39 1.05 -3.42
N THR A 43 0.38 0.90 -2.56
CA THR A 43 -0.02 1.89 -1.57
C THR A 43 0.06 1.29 -0.18
N SER A 44 0.64 2.03 0.80
CA SER A 44 0.62 1.63 2.21
C SER A 44 1.18 0.21 2.42
N ALA A 45 0.40 -0.67 3.03
CA ALA A 45 0.77 -2.07 3.25
C ALA A 45 0.99 -2.84 1.92
N GLY A 46 0.22 -2.55 0.87
CA GLY A 46 0.45 -3.12 -0.46
C GLY A 46 1.77 -2.66 -1.08
N ALA A 47 2.20 -1.42 -0.80
CA ALA A 47 3.52 -0.93 -1.20
C ALA A 47 4.66 -1.75 -0.57
N THR A 48 4.47 -2.23 0.65
CA THR A 48 5.46 -3.13 1.29
C THR A 48 5.63 -4.42 0.49
N ASN A 49 4.54 -5.03 0.01
CA ASN A 49 4.60 -6.20 -0.86
C ASN A 49 5.32 -5.88 -2.18
N ALA A 50 4.96 -4.77 -2.83
CA ALA A 50 5.59 -4.31 -4.06
C ALA A 50 7.11 -4.10 -3.90
N LEU A 51 7.52 -3.39 -2.85
CA LEU A 51 8.92 -3.12 -2.54
C LEU A 51 9.71 -4.41 -2.25
N LEU A 52 9.16 -5.33 -1.46
CA LEU A 52 9.81 -6.62 -1.16
C LEU A 52 10.05 -7.43 -2.43
N ILE A 53 9.06 -7.50 -3.31
CA ILE A 53 9.18 -8.23 -4.58
C ILE A 53 10.23 -7.55 -5.47
N ALA A 54 10.11 -6.24 -5.69
CA ALA A 54 10.98 -5.49 -6.59
C ALA A 54 12.46 -5.46 -6.14
N THR A 55 12.69 -5.44 -4.81
CA THR A 55 14.04 -5.30 -4.23
C THR A 55 14.76 -6.62 -4.05
N ASN A 56 14.05 -7.63 -3.60
CA ASN A 56 14.64 -8.90 -3.14
C ASN A 56 14.22 -10.09 -4.01
N SER A 57 13.58 -9.87 -5.17
CA SER A 57 12.92 -10.93 -5.94
C SER A 57 12.08 -11.87 -5.06
N ALA A 58 11.43 -11.27 -4.04
CA ALA A 58 10.71 -12.01 -3.04
C ALA A 58 9.53 -12.76 -3.65
N ASN A 59 9.41 -14.03 -3.35
CA ASN A 59 8.23 -14.84 -3.61
C ASN A 59 7.23 -14.70 -2.45
N SER A 60 6.07 -15.34 -2.57
CA SER A 60 5.03 -15.31 -1.53
C SER A 60 5.50 -15.79 -0.16
N SER A 61 6.39 -16.81 -0.11
CA SER A 61 6.94 -17.30 1.16
C SER A 61 7.83 -16.28 1.86
N ASN A 62 8.55 -15.43 1.11
CA ASN A 62 9.32 -14.33 1.68
C ASN A 62 8.38 -13.22 2.20
N LEU A 63 7.28 -12.94 1.48
CA LEU A 63 6.27 -11.99 1.94
C LEU A 63 5.60 -12.48 3.24
N GLU A 64 5.27 -13.77 3.35
CA GLU A 64 4.74 -14.37 4.60
C GLU A 64 5.65 -14.13 5.80
N LYS A 65 6.99 -14.21 5.61
CA LYS A 65 7.96 -13.92 6.68
C LYS A 65 7.87 -12.48 7.16
N PHE A 66 7.66 -11.53 6.23
CA PHE A 66 7.44 -10.14 6.62
C PHE A 66 6.15 -9.99 7.45
N TRP A 67 5.06 -10.61 7.02
CA TRP A 67 3.75 -10.56 7.66
C TRP A 67 3.60 -11.50 8.86
N SER A 68 4.71 -12.02 9.42
CA SER A 68 4.68 -12.85 10.62
C SER A 68 4.07 -12.10 11.81
N GLN A 69 3.47 -12.86 12.72
CA GLN A 69 2.84 -12.31 13.92
C GLN A 69 3.84 -11.48 14.77
N GLU A 70 5.10 -11.91 14.84
CA GLU A 70 6.18 -11.20 15.54
C GLU A 70 6.41 -9.81 14.94
N ASN A 71 6.59 -9.74 13.61
CA ASN A 71 6.81 -8.47 12.92
C ASN A 71 5.59 -7.55 13.04
N LEU A 72 4.37 -8.10 12.92
CA LEU A 72 3.13 -7.31 13.10
C LEU A 72 3.02 -6.73 14.52
N ARG A 73 3.33 -7.50 15.55
CA ARG A 73 3.37 -7.00 16.93
C ARG A 73 4.40 -5.89 17.09
N THR A 74 5.57 -6.04 16.47
CA THR A 74 6.63 -5.02 16.49
C THR A 74 6.17 -3.74 15.77
N ILE A 75 5.58 -3.85 14.58
CA ILE A 75 5.03 -2.71 13.82
C ILE A 75 3.96 -1.97 14.63
N MET A 76 3.09 -2.71 15.32
CA MET A 76 1.97 -2.16 16.09
C MET A 76 2.32 -1.88 17.57
N THR A 77 3.59 -1.62 17.86
CA THR A 77 4.00 -1.23 19.22
C THR A 77 3.32 0.09 19.61
N GLN A 78 2.50 0.04 20.64
CA GLN A 78 1.77 1.21 21.14
C GLN A 78 2.69 2.18 21.89
N ASN A 79 2.43 3.46 21.75
CA ASN A 79 3.05 4.48 22.61
C ASN A 79 2.55 4.33 24.02
N LEU A 80 3.46 4.08 24.98
CA LEU A 80 3.13 3.83 26.40
C LEU A 80 2.39 5.03 27.05
N VAL A 81 2.60 6.24 26.54
CA VAL A 81 2.05 7.47 27.12
C VAL A 81 0.54 7.64 26.83
N ASP A 82 0.01 6.97 25.81
CA ASP A 82 -1.40 7.15 25.38
C ASP A 82 -2.39 6.13 25.96
N LYS A 83 -1.91 5.16 26.74
CA LYS A 83 -2.82 4.16 27.37
C LYS A 83 -3.83 4.77 28.35
N THR A 84 -3.60 6.00 28.80
CA THR A 84 -4.42 6.69 29.82
C THR A 84 -5.22 7.87 29.26
N SER A 85 -5.04 8.25 27.98
CA SER A 85 -5.75 9.39 27.39
C SER A 85 -7.05 8.97 26.73
N PHE A 86 -8.17 9.42 27.24
CA PHE A 86 -9.51 9.28 26.64
C PHE A 86 -9.60 9.97 25.26
N LEU A 87 -8.81 11.01 25.06
CA LEU A 87 -8.63 11.69 23.78
C LEU A 87 -7.28 11.26 23.21
N GLN A 88 -7.28 10.46 22.14
CA GLN A 88 -6.06 10.05 21.44
C GLN A 88 -5.36 11.30 20.83
N LEU A 89 -4.53 11.99 21.64
CA LEU A 89 -3.81 13.20 21.25
C LEU A 89 -2.52 12.93 20.48
N ARG A 90 -2.08 11.67 20.40
CA ARG A 90 -0.88 11.22 19.71
C ARG A 90 -1.20 10.04 18.79
N PRO A 91 -0.33 9.74 17.81
CA PRO A 91 -0.46 8.55 16.98
C PRO A 91 -0.53 7.27 17.83
N LYS A 92 -1.40 6.35 17.46
CA LYS A 92 -1.65 5.11 18.20
C LYS A 92 -0.41 4.24 18.35
N TYR A 93 0.43 4.20 17.33
CA TYR A 93 1.64 3.38 17.26
C TYR A 93 2.90 4.25 17.13
N SER A 94 4.01 3.76 17.72
CA SER A 94 5.33 4.32 17.51
C SER A 94 5.84 4.01 16.10
N ASN A 95 6.64 4.91 15.53
CA ASN A 95 7.31 4.68 14.26
C ASN A 95 8.52 3.73 14.38
N ASP A 96 9.06 3.56 15.60
CA ASP A 96 10.31 2.82 15.82
C ASP A 96 10.18 1.34 15.48
N GLY A 97 9.08 0.71 15.93
CA GLY A 97 8.80 -0.69 15.64
C GLY A 97 8.65 -0.94 14.13
N LYS A 98 7.93 -0.06 13.43
CA LYS A 98 7.76 -0.13 11.99
C LYS A 98 9.09 0.03 11.25
N ARG A 99 9.87 1.04 11.59
CA ARG A 99 11.21 1.28 11.01
C ARG A 99 12.15 0.10 11.26
N LYS A 100 12.16 -0.47 12.47
CA LYS A 100 12.96 -1.65 12.81
C LYS A 100 12.65 -2.83 11.90
N VAL A 101 11.37 -3.11 11.66
CA VAL A 101 10.97 -4.20 10.76
C VAL A 101 11.38 -3.88 9.32
N PHE A 102 11.12 -2.68 8.80
CA PHE A 102 11.58 -2.30 7.47
C PHE A 102 13.10 -2.39 7.33
N GLN A 103 13.86 -1.94 8.34
CA GLN A 103 15.31 -2.04 8.35
C GLN A 103 15.80 -3.51 8.28
N LYS A 104 15.11 -4.44 8.96
CA LYS A 104 15.42 -5.88 8.90
C LYS A 104 15.32 -6.45 7.49
N PHE A 105 14.35 -5.97 6.67
CA PHE A 105 14.08 -6.51 5.34
C PHE A 105 14.76 -5.75 4.20
N PHE A 106 14.93 -4.45 4.34
CA PHE A 106 15.49 -3.60 3.28
C PHE A 106 16.92 -3.11 3.57
N GLY A 107 17.37 -3.17 4.83
CA GLY A 107 18.69 -2.68 5.22
C GLY A 107 18.89 -1.21 4.88
N THR A 108 19.97 -0.89 4.22
CA THR A 108 20.33 0.45 3.76
C THR A 108 20.09 0.65 2.26
N LYS A 109 19.40 -0.29 1.61
CA LYS A 109 19.15 -0.23 0.17
C LYS A 109 18.37 1.03 -0.23
N THR A 110 18.74 1.56 -1.37
CA THR A 110 18.05 2.70 -2.00
C THR A 110 17.06 2.23 -3.08
N MET A 111 16.20 3.12 -3.50
CA MET A 111 15.24 2.86 -4.58
C MET A 111 15.96 2.56 -5.91
N GLY A 112 17.18 3.06 -6.12
CA GLY A 112 17.98 2.76 -7.31
C GLY A 112 18.58 1.33 -7.33
N GLU A 113 18.61 0.65 -6.19
CA GLU A 113 19.15 -0.71 -6.06
C GLU A 113 18.08 -1.81 -6.23
N VAL A 114 16.84 -1.43 -6.61
CA VAL A 114 15.79 -2.41 -6.90
C VAL A 114 16.11 -3.19 -8.17
N LEU A 115 15.71 -4.45 -8.20
CA LEU A 115 15.94 -5.33 -9.35
C LEU A 115 14.98 -5.08 -10.52
N LYS A 116 13.81 -4.53 -10.23
CA LYS A 116 12.80 -4.11 -11.23
C LYS A 116 12.15 -2.79 -10.82
N PRO A 117 11.69 -1.97 -11.76
CA PRO A 117 11.03 -0.71 -11.47
C PRO A 117 9.89 -0.88 -10.47
N VAL A 118 9.82 0.02 -9.50
CA VAL A 118 8.75 0.08 -8.51
C VAL A 118 8.44 1.53 -8.16
N PHE A 119 7.19 1.82 -7.85
CA PHE A 119 6.81 3.06 -7.19
C PHE A 119 5.81 2.82 -6.07
N VAL A 120 5.79 3.72 -5.13
CA VAL A 120 4.82 3.74 -4.04
C VAL A 120 4.17 5.11 -3.91
N THR A 121 2.91 5.13 -3.52
CA THR A 121 2.15 6.37 -3.33
C THR A 121 2.44 6.97 -1.96
N ALA A 122 2.45 8.30 -1.86
CA ALA A 122 2.49 9.05 -0.62
C ALA A 122 1.74 10.38 -0.79
N TYR A 123 1.54 11.11 0.29
CA TYR A 123 0.97 12.45 0.25
C TYR A 123 1.86 13.42 1.02
N ASP A 124 2.28 14.49 0.36
CA ASP A 124 3.09 15.55 0.95
C ASP A 124 2.17 16.54 1.68
N VAL A 125 2.35 16.66 3.01
CA VAL A 125 1.46 17.47 3.84
C VAL A 125 1.75 18.97 3.73
N GLU A 126 2.98 19.34 3.43
CA GLU A 126 3.38 20.74 3.28
C GLU A 126 2.99 21.27 1.90
N LEU A 127 3.26 20.51 0.84
CA LEU A 127 2.88 20.84 -0.52
C LEU A 127 1.41 20.55 -0.82
N ARG A 128 0.70 19.83 0.06
CA ARG A 128 -0.70 19.44 -0.04
C ARG A 128 -1.02 18.73 -1.36
N LYS A 129 -0.16 17.80 -1.77
CA LYS A 129 -0.31 17.06 -3.03
C LYS A 129 0.07 15.60 -2.91
N PRO A 130 -0.58 14.71 -3.70
CA PRO A 130 -0.10 13.34 -3.88
C PRO A 130 1.26 13.34 -4.55
N ILE A 131 2.10 12.40 -4.14
CA ILE A 131 3.39 12.15 -4.78
C ILE A 131 3.59 10.65 -5.02
N LEU A 132 4.43 10.34 -5.99
CA LEU A 132 4.91 8.99 -6.25
C LEU A 132 6.41 8.94 -5.94
N LEU A 133 6.81 8.07 -5.04
CA LEU A 133 8.21 7.75 -4.80
C LEU A 133 8.59 6.63 -5.77
N LYS A 134 9.37 6.97 -6.80
CA LYS A 134 9.66 6.11 -7.94
C LYS A 134 11.14 5.72 -7.96
N SER A 135 11.42 4.45 -8.13
CA SER A 135 12.80 3.93 -8.18
C SER A 135 13.62 4.50 -9.33
N TYR A 136 12.97 4.87 -10.40
CA TYR A 136 13.58 5.39 -11.63
C TYR A 136 13.63 6.93 -11.73
N GLU A 137 13.11 7.64 -10.74
CA GLU A 137 13.18 9.12 -10.65
C GLU A 137 13.91 9.62 -9.39
N GLN A 138 13.85 8.84 -8.28
CA GLN A 138 14.47 9.18 -6.99
C GLN A 138 15.33 8.00 -6.48
N PRO A 139 16.38 7.61 -7.26
CA PRO A 139 17.17 6.42 -6.97
C PRO A 139 17.91 6.47 -5.62
N GLU A 140 18.22 7.65 -5.10
CA GLU A 140 18.93 7.86 -3.82
C GLU A 140 18.04 7.71 -2.58
N THR A 141 16.70 7.70 -2.76
CA THR A 141 15.76 7.54 -1.64
C THR A 141 15.94 6.15 -1.00
N LEU A 142 16.06 6.11 0.33
CA LEU A 142 16.09 4.81 1.02
C LEU A 142 14.74 4.10 0.90
N ILE A 143 14.77 2.79 0.63
CA ILE A 143 13.54 1.97 0.58
C ILE A 143 12.80 2.00 1.92
N VAL A 144 13.55 2.02 3.04
CA VAL A 144 12.97 2.16 4.39
C VAL A 144 12.20 3.47 4.54
N GLU A 145 12.70 4.57 3.98
CA GLU A 145 12.00 5.86 4.01
C GLU A 145 10.74 5.83 3.15
N ALA A 146 10.83 5.31 1.93
CA ALA A 146 9.68 5.16 1.03
C ALA A 146 8.59 4.25 1.64
N ALA A 147 8.96 3.11 2.22
CA ALA A 147 8.05 2.20 2.91
C ALA A 147 7.40 2.85 4.14
N ASN A 148 8.19 3.63 4.91
CA ASN A 148 7.70 4.36 6.07
C ASN A 148 6.71 5.46 5.66
N ALA A 149 7.00 6.22 4.61
CA ALA A 149 6.17 7.31 4.11
C ALA A 149 4.83 6.81 3.60
N THR A 150 4.85 5.83 2.68
CA THR A 150 3.62 5.27 2.09
C THR A 150 2.68 4.64 3.12
N SER A 151 3.20 4.18 4.27
CA SER A 151 2.45 3.53 5.36
C SER A 151 2.28 4.38 6.62
N ALA A 152 2.51 5.69 6.53
CA ALA A 152 2.31 6.64 7.63
C ALA A 152 0.84 7.08 7.74
N ALA A 153 -0.07 6.12 7.97
CA ALA A 153 -1.50 6.37 8.06
C ALA A 153 -1.81 7.32 9.22
N PRO A 154 -2.46 8.49 8.97
CA PRO A 154 -2.84 9.43 10.01
C PRO A 154 -3.64 8.75 11.13
N ILE A 155 -3.53 9.26 12.36
CA ILE A 155 -4.10 8.68 13.58
C ILE A 155 -3.34 7.43 14.05
N TYR A 156 -2.91 6.56 13.15
CA TYR A 156 -2.21 5.32 13.50
C TYR A 156 -0.71 5.52 13.67
N PHE A 157 -0.06 6.23 12.77
CA PHE A 157 1.39 6.46 12.77
C PHE A 157 1.75 7.93 12.65
N PRO A 158 2.91 8.34 13.18
CA PRO A 158 3.44 9.68 12.96
C PRO A 158 3.69 9.96 11.47
N THR A 159 3.60 11.23 11.08
CA THR A 159 4.06 11.70 9.77
C THR A 159 5.52 11.31 9.54
N ALA A 160 5.83 10.82 8.37
CA ALA A 160 7.17 10.40 8.00
C ALA A 160 8.00 11.61 7.53
N SER A 161 9.17 11.82 8.14
CA SER A 161 10.17 12.76 7.63
C SER A 161 11.12 12.05 6.67
N MET A 162 11.40 12.66 5.53
CA MET A 162 12.34 12.20 4.52
C MET A 162 13.67 12.94 4.66
N ARG A 163 14.76 12.39 4.14
CA ARG A 163 16.09 13.05 4.14
C ARG A 163 16.13 14.38 3.38
N ASN A 164 15.26 14.55 2.39
CA ASN A 164 15.09 15.79 1.64
C ASN A 164 14.23 16.84 2.36
N ASN A 165 13.97 16.63 3.67
CA ASN A 165 13.12 17.45 4.54
C ASN A 165 11.65 17.53 4.15
N SER A 166 11.14 16.67 3.26
CA SER A 166 9.70 16.57 3.03
C SER A 166 8.99 15.77 4.14
N TRP A 167 7.72 16.09 4.38
CA TRP A 167 6.88 15.45 5.39
C TRP A 167 5.72 14.74 4.72
N LEU A 168 5.72 13.41 4.82
CA LEU A 168 4.81 12.57 4.07
C LEU A 168 3.89 11.76 4.98
N ILE A 169 2.68 11.52 4.48
CA ILE A 169 1.71 10.59 5.07
C ILE A 169 1.30 9.55 4.04
N ASP A 170 0.55 8.55 4.49
CA ASP A 170 0.07 7.43 3.69
C ASP A 170 -0.60 7.88 2.39
N GLY A 171 -0.19 7.27 1.29
CA GLY A 171 -0.73 7.57 -0.03
C GLY A 171 -2.18 7.13 -0.24
N GLY A 172 -2.73 6.30 0.65
CA GLY A 172 -4.12 5.84 0.59
C GLY A 172 -5.14 6.97 0.61
N ILE A 173 -4.78 8.13 1.17
CA ILE A 173 -5.64 9.34 1.14
C ILE A 173 -5.90 9.82 -0.30
N ALA A 174 -4.93 9.63 -1.19
CA ALA A 174 -5.03 10.12 -2.58
C ALA A 174 -5.29 8.98 -3.58
N ALA A 175 -4.68 7.83 -3.39
CA ALA A 175 -4.76 6.69 -4.31
C ALA A 175 -4.54 5.38 -3.56
N ASN A 176 -5.60 4.87 -2.92
CA ASN A 176 -5.51 3.57 -2.24
C ASN A 176 -5.32 2.41 -3.21
N ASN A 177 -5.95 2.48 -4.38
CA ASN A 177 -5.70 1.61 -5.52
C ASN A 177 -4.79 2.34 -6.51
N PRO A 178 -3.50 1.97 -6.62
CA PRO A 178 -2.56 2.67 -7.50
C PRO A 178 -2.58 2.16 -8.96
N ALA A 179 -3.49 1.26 -9.34
CA ALA A 179 -3.47 0.59 -10.64
C ALA A 179 -3.57 1.55 -11.84
N LEU A 180 -4.41 2.59 -11.76
CA LEU A 180 -4.49 3.62 -12.80
C LEU A 180 -3.16 4.39 -12.93
N LEU A 181 -2.54 4.74 -11.80
CA LEU A 181 -1.22 5.39 -11.80
C LEU A 181 -0.15 4.44 -12.36
N ALA A 182 -0.24 3.15 -12.02
CA ALA A 182 0.67 2.13 -12.53
C ALA A 182 0.57 1.99 -14.06
N TYR A 183 -0.63 2.02 -14.61
CA TYR A 183 -0.84 2.04 -16.05
C TYR A 183 -0.20 3.27 -16.69
N VAL A 184 -0.46 4.46 -16.14
CA VAL A 184 0.11 5.72 -16.68
C VAL A 184 1.63 5.73 -16.62
N GLU A 185 2.23 5.30 -15.50
CA GLU A 185 3.69 5.22 -15.38
C GLU A 185 4.29 4.16 -16.30
N ALA A 186 3.64 3.00 -16.46
CA ALA A 186 4.07 1.98 -17.41
C ALA A 186 4.06 2.49 -18.85
N LYS A 187 3.04 3.27 -19.25
CA LYS A 187 2.98 3.90 -20.58
C LYS A 187 4.12 4.88 -20.83
N LYS A 188 4.62 5.54 -19.79
CA LYS A 188 5.79 6.43 -19.87
C LYS A 188 7.09 5.65 -19.99
N LEU A 189 7.25 4.57 -19.20
CA LEU A 189 8.45 3.74 -19.17
C LEU A 189 8.58 2.85 -20.42
N PHE A 190 7.48 2.26 -20.87
CA PHE A 190 7.44 1.27 -21.96
C PHE A 190 6.68 1.84 -23.15
N LYS A 191 7.22 2.93 -23.72
CA LYS A 191 6.60 3.65 -24.86
C LYS A 191 6.36 2.72 -26.06
N GLY A 192 5.13 2.77 -26.58
CA GLY A 192 4.74 1.99 -27.76
C GLY A 192 4.42 0.51 -27.45
N GLU A 193 4.60 0.04 -26.23
CA GLU A 193 4.27 -1.32 -25.85
C GLU A 193 2.82 -1.43 -25.34
N GLN A 194 2.23 -2.62 -25.46
CA GLN A 194 0.95 -2.94 -24.85
C GLN A 194 1.16 -3.10 -23.34
N ILE A 195 0.27 -2.54 -22.54
CA ILE A 195 0.33 -2.62 -21.08
C ILE A 195 -0.85 -3.43 -20.57
N LYS A 196 -0.55 -4.43 -19.73
CA LYS A 196 -1.55 -5.18 -18.95
C LYS A 196 -1.30 -4.98 -17.47
N VAL A 197 -2.34 -4.59 -16.74
CA VAL A 197 -2.26 -4.37 -15.29
C VAL A 197 -3.00 -5.47 -14.53
N PHE A 198 -2.32 -6.07 -13.57
CA PHE A 198 -2.90 -6.99 -12.61
C PHE A 198 -2.95 -6.27 -11.25
N ALA A 199 -4.16 -5.94 -10.79
CA ALA A 199 -4.37 -5.24 -9.53
C ALA A 199 -4.93 -6.19 -8.47
N ILE A 200 -4.30 -6.19 -7.29
CA ILE A 200 -4.70 -7.03 -6.16
C ILE A 200 -5.17 -6.15 -5.00
N GLY A 201 -6.46 -6.23 -4.70
CA GLY A 201 -7.07 -5.54 -3.56
C GLY A 201 -6.83 -6.25 -2.23
N THR A 202 -7.28 -5.60 -1.15
CA THR A 202 -7.23 -6.12 0.23
C THR A 202 -8.61 -6.53 0.75
N GLY A 203 -9.57 -6.71 -0.15
CA GLY A 203 -10.98 -6.95 0.18
C GLY A 203 -11.76 -5.66 0.43
N LEU A 204 -13.07 -5.76 0.39
CA LEU A 204 -13.99 -4.66 0.63
C LEU A 204 -14.46 -4.65 2.10
N ASN A 205 -14.56 -3.46 2.69
CA ASN A 205 -15.21 -3.31 3.99
C ASN A 205 -16.71 -3.06 3.76
N ARG A 206 -17.52 -4.10 3.99
CA ARG A 206 -18.98 -4.02 3.83
C ARG A 206 -19.71 -3.54 5.09
N ARG A 207 -18.98 -3.04 6.10
CA ARG A 207 -19.60 -2.51 7.31
C ARG A 207 -20.48 -1.32 6.96
N LYS A 208 -21.80 -1.53 7.01
CA LYS A 208 -22.76 -0.45 6.77
C LYS A 208 -22.67 0.60 7.88
N ILE A 209 -22.66 1.84 7.48
CA ILE A 209 -22.84 2.97 8.38
C ILE A 209 -24.33 3.29 8.44
N ASP A 210 -24.85 3.46 9.65
CA ASP A 210 -26.23 3.86 9.85
C ASP A 210 -26.40 5.33 9.41
N GLY A 211 -26.93 5.52 8.20
CA GLY A 211 -27.15 6.85 7.63
C GLY A 211 -28.06 7.74 8.47
N LYS A 212 -29.04 7.15 9.18
CA LYS A 212 -29.94 7.92 10.05
C LYS A 212 -29.20 8.48 11.28
N ARG A 213 -28.29 7.69 11.86
CA ARG A 213 -27.48 8.13 12.99
C ARG A 213 -26.34 9.07 12.55
N SER A 214 -25.80 8.87 11.36
CA SER A 214 -24.64 9.65 10.90
C SER A 214 -24.94 11.13 10.70
N LYS A 215 -26.20 11.52 10.47
CA LYS A 215 -26.60 12.92 10.28
C LYS A 215 -26.28 13.82 11.49
N ASP A 216 -26.22 13.23 12.68
CA ASP A 216 -25.97 13.94 13.93
C ASP A 216 -24.51 13.80 14.41
N TRP A 217 -23.61 13.21 13.60
CA TRP A 217 -22.21 13.01 13.97
C TRP A 217 -21.36 14.25 13.69
N GLY A 218 -20.71 14.75 14.73
CA GLY A 218 -19.58 15.66 14.61
C GLY A 218 -18.28 14.87 14.30
N ALA A 219 -17.14 15.57 14.34
CA ALA A 219 -15.81 15.00 14.02
C ALA A 219 -15.49 13.70 14.76
N ILE A 220 -15.76 13.65 16.06
CA ILE A 220 -15.52 12.45 16.90
C ILE A 220 -16.43 11.29 16.46
N GLY A 221 -17.67 11.56 16.11
CA GLY A 221 -18.60 10.55 15.62
C GLY A 221 -18.09 9.91 14.33
N TRP A 222 -17.69 10.71 13.37
CA TRP A 222 -17.13 10.26 12.10
C TRP A 222 -15.81 9.48 12.28
N LEU A 223 -14.89 9.96 13.14
CA LEU A 223 -13.64 9.26 13.44
C LEU A 223 -13.87 7.87 14.07
N LYS A 224 -14.84 7.76 15.00
CA LYS A 224 -15.21 6.48 15.61
C LYS A 224 -15.86 5.50 14.63
N ASN A 225 -16.47 5.99 13.58
CA ASN A 225 -17.18 5.20 12.56
C ASN A 225 -16.41 5.10 11.24
N ASP A 226 -15.08 5.18 11.31
CA ASP A 226 -14.18 4.82 10.20
C ASP A 226 -14.26 5.73 8.97
N ILE A 227 -14.39 7.05 9.18
CA ILE A 227 -14.36 8.03 8.07
C ILE A 227 -13.11 7.87 7.19
N LEU A 228 -11.96 7.53 7.78
CA LEU A 228 -10.74 7.30 7.02
C LEU A 228 -10.86 6.07 6.12
N GLY A 229 -11.47 4.99 6.59
CA GLY A 229 -11.76 3.81 5.77
C GLY A 229 -12.61 4.18 4.55
N ILE A 230 -13.69 4.96 4.76
CA ILE A 230 -14.54 5.43 3.65
C ILE A 230 -13.75 6.25 2.63
N MET A 231 -12.91 7.19 3.10
CA MET A 231 -12.11 8.06 2.22
C MET A 231 -11.09 7.27 1.39
N VAL A 232 -10.58 6.17 1.96
CA VAL A 232 -9.56 5.32 1.34
C VAL A 232 -10.20 4.26 0.42
N GLU A 233 -11.43 3.85 0.67
CA GLU A 233 -12.15 2.82 -0.12
C GLU A 233 -12.73 3.36 -1.45
N SER A 234 -12.23 4.47 -1.97
CA SER A 234 -12.72 5.06 -3.23
C SER A 234 -12.55 4.07 -4.41
N SER A 235 -13.66 3.52 -4.85
CA SER A 235 -13.73 2.62 -6.01
C SER A 235 -13.63 3.35 -7.36
N LEU A 236 -13.71 4.68 -7.38
CA LEU A 236 -13.77 5.46 -8.62
C LEU A 236 -12.56 5.21 -9.55
N GLN A 237 -11.35 5.18 -8.99
CA GLN A 237 -10.14 4.91 -9.78
C GLN A 237 -10.16 3.51 -10.42
N HIS A 238 -10.76 2.55 -9.75
CA HIS A 238 -10.94 1.20 -10.23
C HIS A 238 -11.94 1.13 -11.40
N GLU A 239 -13.08 1.81 -11.30
CA GLU A 239 -14.07 1.88 -12.38
C GLU A 239 -13.50 2.60 -13.61
N VAL A 240 -12.82 3.73 -13.41
CA VAL A 240 -12.14 4.46 -14.49
C VAL A 240 -11.11 3.58 -15.19
N LEU A 241 -10.36 2.77 -14.44
CA LEU A 241 -9.39 1.87 -15.04
C LEU A 241 -10.06 0.77 -15.88
N LYS A 242 -11.15 0.18 -15.41
CA LYS A 242 -11.93 -0.80 -16.18
C LYS A 242 -12.42 -0.24 -17.50
N ASP A 243 -12.94 1.00 -17.48
CA ASP A 243 -13.48 1.66 -18.66
C ASP A 243 -12.39 2.03 -19.66
N LEU A 244 -11.18 2.37 -19.19
CA LEU A 244 -10.06 2.77 -20.04
C LEU A 244 -9.31 1.59 -20.66
N ILE A 245 -9.36 0.41 -20.06
CA ILE A 245 -8.51 -0.72 -20.42
C ILE A 245 -9.35 -1.98 -20.56
N ASN A 246 -9.74 -2.31 -21.79
CA ASN A 246 -10.44 -3.56 -22.10
C ASN A 246 -9.65 -4.83 -21.72
N ASP A 247 -8.34 -4.71 -21.43
CA ASP A 247 -7.41 -5.79 -21.14
C ASP A 247 -6.89 -5.76 -19.69
N CYS A 248 -7.60 -5.08 -18.76
CA CYS A 248 -7.17 -5.04 -17.36
C CYS A 248 -7.78 -6.21 -16.56
N LEU A 249 -6.91 -7.09 -16.05
CA LEU A 249 -7.32 -8.11 -15.10
C LEU A 249 -7.33 -7.49 -13.70
N LEU A 250 -8.52 -7.10 -13.23
CA LEU A 250 -8.72 -6.57 -11.90
C LEU A 250 -9.21 -7.70 -10.98
N TYR A 251 -8.36 -8.12 -10.05
CA TYR A 251 -8.75 -9.05 -9.00
C TYR A 251 -9.01 -8.27 -7.70
N THR A 252 -10.27 -8.10 -7.36
CA THR A 252 -10.68 -7.71 -6.01
C THR A 252 -10.96 -8.99 -5.24
N SER A 253 -10.21 -9.27 -4.19
CA SER A 253 -10.51 -10.40 -3.31
C SER A 253 -11.97 -10.31 -2.86
N PRO A 254 -12.81 -11.35 -3.07
CA PRO A 254 -14.13 -11.37 -2.50
C PRO A 254 -14.03 -11.30 -0.98
N SER A 255 -14.98 -10.61 -0.36
CA SER A 255 -15.08 -10.60 1.10
C SER A 255 -15.36 -12.04 1.58
N PRO A 256 -14.73 -12.52 2.66
CA PRO A 256 -15.00 -13.85 3.22
C PRO A 256 -16.45 -14.10 3.65
N ARG A 257 -17.36 -13.14 3.44
CA ARG A 257 -18.79 -13.22 3.79
C ARG A 257 -19.73 -13.24 2.59
N ASP A 258 -19.21 -13.46 1.39
CA ASP A 258 -20.06 -13.56 0.19
C ASP A 258 -20.78 -14.92 0.09
N ASP A 259 -20.49 -15.87 0.96
CA ASP A 259 -21.06 -17.23 0.97
C ASP A 259 -22.17 -17.44 2.03
N GLU A 260 -22.63 -16.37 2.69
CA GLU A 260 -23.78 -16.43 3.61
C GLU A 260 -25.05 -15.82 2.94
#